data_a217e0bef4443310bd81fa98c5f37807
#
_entry.id   a217e0bef4443310bd81fa98c5f37807
#
_cell.length_a   1.000
_cell.length_b   1.000
_cell.length_c   1.000
_cell.angle_alpha   90.00
_cell.angle_beta   90.00
_cell.angle_gamma   90.00
#
_symmetry.space_group_name_H-M   'P 1'
#
loop_
_entity.id
_entity.type
_entity.pdbx_description
1 polymer ?
#
loop_
_entity_poly.entity_id
_entity_poly.type
_entity_poly.pdbx_seq_one_letter_code
_entity_poly.pdbx_strand_id
1 'polypeptide(L)'
;MSTAAGPGDDDGTTRAVVVDDSRFMRTLIRGLLEDGGIEVVGEAGDGSAALDVVIEHDPDVVTMDIEMPTTNGIDAVEEIMAERPTPVLMLSAHAEENADVTFEALDRGAVDFVTKPGGEVTSSMPRVKRELVEKVESAARADLSATTRLSSAA
;
A
#
# COMPACT_ATOMS: atom_id res chain seq x y z
N MET A 1 -2.83 -13.52 -26.27
CA MET A 1 -2.93 -13.65 -25.80
C MET A 1 -2.87 -13.75 -24.80
N SER A 2 -2.53 -13.71 -24.66
CA SER A 2 -2.33 -13.96 -23.74
C SER A 2 -2.79 -13.96 -22.81
N THR A 3 -3.16 -13.85 -22.67
CA THR A 3 -3.67 -13.93 -21.80
C THR A 3 -3.61 -14.64 -20.84
N ALA A 4 -3.14 -15.34 -21.12
CA ALA A 4 -3.18 -16.29 -20.16
C ALA A 4 -2.31 -16.16 -19.07
N ALA A 5 -1.34 -15.57 -19.16
CA ALA A 5 -0.44 -15.39 -18.08
C ALA A 5 -1.14 -14.77 -16.92
N GLY A 6 -0.58 -14.80 -15.78
CA GLY A 6 -1.15 -14.24 -14.60
C GLY A 6 -1.49 -12.79 -14.78
N PRO A 7 -2.55 -12.35 -14.12
CA PRO A 7 -2.96 -10.96 -14.22
C PRO A 7 -1.82 -10.04 -13.86
N GLY A 8 -1.65 -9.02 -14.61
CA GLY A 8 -0.66 -8.01 -14.35
C GLY A 8 0.76 -8.36 -14.68
N ASP A 9 1.04 -9.64 -14.91
CA ASP A 9 2.41 -10.04 -15.13
C ASP A 9 2.87 -9.81 -16.54
N ASP A 10 2.07 -10.24 -17.48
CA ASP A 10 2.50 -10.25 -18.87
C ASP A 10 2.51 -8.87 -19.48
N ASP A 11 1.72 -7.94 -18.99
CA ASP A 11 1.74 -6.60 -19.55
C ASP A 11 2.44 -5.60 -18.63
N GLY A 12 2.97 -6.06 -17.51
CA GLY A 12 3.72 -5.19 -16.62
C GLY A 12 2.88 -4.24 -15.78
N THR A 13 1.56 -4.38 -15.81
CA THR A 13 0.69 -3.51 -15.02
C THR A 13 0.82 -3.84 -13.54
N THR A 14 1.07 -2.82 -12.73
CA THR A 14 1.13 -2.98 -11.30
C THR A 14 -0.28 -3.14 -10.75
N ARG A 15 -0.47 -4.13 -9.86
CA ARG A 15 -1.76 -4.43 -9.25
C ARG A 15 -1.69 -4.07 -7.79
N ALA A 16 -2.68 -3.32 -7.31
CA ALA A 16 -2.65 -2.78 -5.96
C ALA A 16 -3.94 -3.06 -5.21
N VAL A 17 -3.82 -3.18 -3.89
CA VAL A 17 -4.95 -3.20 -2.96
C VAL A 17 -4.87 -1.93 -2.14
N VAL A 18 -6.01 -1.29 -1.93
CA VAL A 18 -6.09 -0.04 -1.17
C VAL A 18 -6.80 -0.30 0.16
N VAL A 19 -6.15 0.01 1.27
CA VAL A 19 -6.71 -0.19 2.60
C VAL A 19 -6.81 1.14 3.30
N ASP A 20 -8.02 1.56 3.65
CA ASP A 20 -8.28 2.82 4.32
C ASP A 20 -9.69 2.74 4.89
N ASP A 21 -9.89 3.22 6.11
CA ASP A 21 -11.20 3.15 6.73
C ASP A 21 -12.18 4.15 6.13
N SER A 22 -11.70 5.16 5.43
CA SER A 22 -12.53 6.16 4.80
C SER A 22 -12.87 5.76 3.38
N ARG A 23 -14.16 5.59 3.11
CA ARG A 23 -14.60 5.26 1.77
C ARG A 23 -14.22 6.36 0.77
N PHE A 24 -14.36 7.60 1.21
CA PHE A 24 -13.96 8.73 0.38
C PHE A 24 -12.49 8.65 0.01
N MET A 25 -11.65 8.34 0.99
CA MET A 25 -10.23 8.28 0.74
C MET A 25 -9.88 7.09 -0.15
N ARG A 26 -10.54 5.94 0.05
CA ARG A 26 -10.30 4.80 -0.84
C ARG A 26 -10.64 5.15 -2.28
N THR A 27 -11.75 5.84 -2.49
CA THR A 27 -12.16 6.25 -3.83
C THR A 27 -11.15 7.21 -4.44
N LEU A 28 -10.67 8.16 -3.64
CA LEU A 28 -9.70 9.13 -4.12
C LEU A 28 -8.37 8.45 -4.49
N ILE A 29 -7.86 7.61 -3.61
CA ILE A 29 -6.59 6.92 -3.87
C ILE A 29 -6.73 6.04 -5.10
N ARG A 30 -7.83 5.30 -5.18
CA ARG A 30 -8.06 4.43 -6.32
C ARG A 30 -8.06 5.22 -7.62
N GLY A 31 -8.75 6.36 -7.63
CA GLY A 31 -8.80 7.18 -8.83
C GLY A 31 -7.43 7.68 -9.25
N LEU A 32 -6.62 8.11 -8.28
CA LEU A 32 -5.29 8.60 -8.59
C LEU A 32 -4.40 7.48 -9.14
N LEU A 33 -4.49 6.29 -8.55
CA LEU A 33 -3.68 5.17 -9.00
C LEU A 33 -4.10 4.71 -10.38
N GLU A 34 -5.40 4.58 -10.62
CA GLU A 34 -5.88 4.13 -11.91
C GLU A 34 -5.56 5.14 -13.00
N ASP A 35 -5.65 6.41 -12.68
CA ASP A 35 -5.28 7.45 -13.62
C ASP A 35 -3.80 7.37 -13.98
N GLY A 36 -2.99 6.85 -13.07
CA GLY A 36 -1.56 6.68 -13.31
C GLY A 36 -1.17 5.32 -13.87
N GLY A 37 -2.14 4.50 -14.27
CA GLY A 37 -1.85 3.23 -14.92
C GLY A 37 -1.72 2.04 -13.99
N ILE A 38 -2.10 2.19 -12.73
CA ILE A 38 -2.05 1.10 -11.77
C ILE A 38 -3.45 0.52 -11.63
N GLU A 39 -3.53 -0.80 -11.65
CA GLU A 39 -4.82 -1.49 -11.53
C GLU A 39 -5.12 -1.75 -10.06
N VAL A 40 -6.24 -1.20 -9.55
CA VAL A 40 -6.65 -1.47 -8.18
C VAL A 40 -7.56 -2.68 -8.20
N VAL A 41 -7.07 -3.78 -7.65
CA VAL A 41 -7.76 -5.06 -7.73
C VAL A 41 -8.63 -5.35 -6.52
N GLY A 42 -8.49 -4.58 -5.45
CA GLY A 42 -9.32 -4.79 -4.27
C GLY A 42 -9.18 -3.64 -3.29
N GLU A 43 -10.12 -3.58 -2.35
CA GLU A 43 -10.13 -2.56 -1.31
C GLU A 43 -10.51 -3.21 0.00
N ALA A 44 -10.03 -2.63 1.09
CA ALA A 44 -10.42 -3.07 2.43
C ALA A 44 -10.63 -1.84 3.29
N GLY A 45 -11.60 -1.92 4.19
CA GLY A 45 -11.94 -0.80 5.07
C GLY A 45 -11.30 -0.88 6.44
N ASP A 46 -10.60 -1.96 6.74
CA ASP A 46 -9.87 -2.07 7.99
C ASP A 46 -8.76 -3.10 7.85
N GLY A 47 -7.93 -3.18 8.87
CA GLY A 47 -6.76 -4.04 8.80
C GLY A 47 -7.08 -5.52 8.80
N SER A 48 -8.17 -5.92 9.46
CA SER A 48 -8.47 -7.35 9.49
C SER A 48 -8.99 -7.83 8.14
N ALA A 49 -9.69 -6.98 7.41
CA ALA A 49 -10.11 -7.34 6.07
C ALA A 49 -8.96 -7.29 5.08
N ALA A 50 -7.92 -6.54 5.39
CA ALA A 50 -6.81 -6.35 4.47
C ALA A 50 -6.13 -7.66 4.11
N LEU A 51 -5.86 -8.50 5.10
CA LEU A 51 -5.19 -9.76 4.84
C LEU A 51 -6.03 -10.65 3.91
N ASP A 52 -7.33 -10.71 4.16
CA ASP A 52 -8.21 -11.52 3.31
C ASP A 52 -8.18 -11.04 1.86
N VAL A 53 -8.20 -9.73 1.67
CA VAL A 53 -8.20 -9.16 0.32
C VAL A 53 -6.86 -9.42 -0.35
N VAL A 54 -5.77 -9.32 0.40
CA VAL A 54 -4.44 -9.61 -0.14
C VAL A 54 -4.33 -11.06 -0.56
N ILE A 55 -4.82 -11.98 0.25
CA ILE A 55 -4.77 -13.40 -0.08
C ILE A 55 -5.62 -13.68 -1.30
N GLU A 56 -6.79 -13.06 -1.37
CA GLU A 56 -7.71 -13.31 -2.47
C GLU A 56 -7.15 -12.81 -3.80
N HIS A 57 -6.53 -11.64 -3.81
CA HIS A 57 -6.15 -10.99 -5.06
C HIS A 57 -4.68 -11.08 -5.38
N ASP A 58 -3.84 -11.41 -4.41
CA ASP A 58 -2.40 -11.55 -4.59
C ASP A 58 -1.81 -10.35 -5.34
N PRO A 59 -1.94 -9.14 -4.79
CA PRO A 59 -1.48 -7.93 -5.48
C PRO A 59 0.04 -7.79 -5.44
N ASP A 60 0.54 -6.84 -6.21
CA ASP A 60 1.96 -6.50 -6.20
C ASP A 60 2.30 -5.56 -5.06
N VAL A 61 1.33 -4.79 -4.58
CA VAL A 61 1.57 -3.80 -3.56
C VAL A 61 0.26 -3.48 -2.83
N VAL A 62 0.38 -3.08 -1.58
CA VAL A 62 -0.75 -2.65 -0.76
C VAL A 62 -0.49 -1.23 -0.29
N THR A 63 -1.48 -0.33 -0.43
CA THR A 63 -1.40 0.96 0.25
C THR A 63 -2.19 0.82 1.55
N MET A 64 -1.57 1.19 2.66
CA MET A 64 -2.12 0.94 3.99
C MET A 64 -2.20 2.23 4.78
N ASP A 65 -3.41 2.59 5.18
CA ASP A 65 -3.62 3.73 6.06
C ASP A 65 -3.06 3.42 7.45
N ILE A 66 -2.30 4.34 8.00
CA ILE A 66 -1.79 4.18 9.36
C ILE A 66 -2.90 4.39 10.38
N GLU A 67 -3.72 5.41 10.18
CA GLU A 67 -4.72 5.81 11.16
C GLU A 67 -6.06 5.14 10.89
N MET A 68 -6.28 3.97 11.49
CA MET A 68 -7.56 3.27 11.37
C MET A 68 -8.08 2.99 12.78
N PRO A 69 -9.36 3.25 13.02
CA PRO A 69 -9.89 3.20 14.39
C PRO A 69 -9.95 1.80 14.99
N THR A 70 -10.27 0.79 14.22
CA THR A 70 -10.47 -0.54 14.80
C THR A 70 -9.24 -1.42 14.70
N THR A 71 -8.43 -1.21 13.69
CA THR A 71 -7.24 -2.01 13.50
C THR A 71 -6.12 -1.09 13.10
N ASN A 72 -5.05 -1.19 13.82
CA ASN A 72 -3.88 -0.40 13.58
C ASN A 72 -3.20 -0.89 12.32
N GLY A 73 -2.79 0.03 11.45
CA GLY A 73 -2.14 -0.34 10.21
C GLY A 73 -0.86 -1.12 10.42
N ILE A 74 -0.17 -0.88 11.53
CA ILE A 74 1.06 -1.61 11.83
C ILE A 74 0.77 -3.09 12.06
N ASP A 75 -0.30 -3.39 12.80
CA ASP A 75 -0.66 -4.80 13.02
C ASP A 75 -1.03 -5.47 11.72
N ALA A 76 -1.70 -4.74 10.82
CA ALA A 76 -2.05 -5.30 9.52
C ALA A 76 -0.80 -5.60 8.70
N VAL A 77 0.20 -4.73 8.75
CA VAL A 77 1.47 -4.99 8.06
C VAL A 77 2.10 -6.27 8.59
N GLU A 78 2.13 -6.43 9.91
CA GLU A 78 2.70 -7.64 10.49
C GLU A 78 1.99 -8.88 10.01
N GLU A 79 0.67 -8.86 9.97
CA GLU A 79 -0.10 -10.00 9.53
C GLU A 79 0.18 -10.33 8.07
N ILE A 80 0.23 -9.31 7.23
CA ILE A 80 0.49 -9.51 5.82
C ILE A 80 1.89 -10.09 5.62
N MET A 81 2.87 -9.56 6.33
CA MET A 81 4.23 -10.05 6.18
C MET A 81 4.38 -11.48 6.72
N ALA A 82 3.58 -11.85 7.71
CA ALA A 82 3.64 -13.20 8.26
C ALA A 82 2.91 -14.21 7.38
N GLU A 83 1.76 -13.84 6.81
CA GLU A 83 0.91 -14.79 6.12
C GLU A 83 1.10 -14.77 4.60
N ARG A 84 1.22 -13.60 4.03
CA ARG A 84 1.39 -13.46 2.59
C ARG A 84 2.25 -12.25 2.32
N PRO A 85 3.57 -12.37 2.44
CA PRO A 85 4.46 -11.20 2.29
C PRO A 85 4.20 -10.46 0.99
N THR A 86 3.85 -9.20 1.12
CA THR A 86 3.49 -8.33 0.01
C THR A 86 4.01 -6.95 0.33
N PRO A 87 4.60 -6.24 -0.63
CA PRO A 87 5.07 -4.88 -0.35
C PRO A 87 3.95 -4.00 0.13
N VAL A 88 4.18 -3.26 1.21
CA VAL A 88 3.18 -2.36 1.79
C VAL A 88 3.75 -0.95 1.81
N LEU A 89 3.00 -0.01 1.25
CA LEU A 89 3.31 1.40 1.30
C LEU A 89 2.36 2.05 2.30
N MET A 90 2.91 2.66 3.35
CA MET A 90 2.09 3.29 4.37
C MET A 90 1.67 4.67 3.93
N LEU A 91 0.43 5.03 4.24
CA LEU A 91 -0.10 6.37 3.97
C LEU A 91 -0.52 7.01 5.28
N SER A 92 -0.13 8.26 5.47
CA SER A 92 -0.47 8.99 6.68
C SER A 92 -0.85 10.42 6.33
N ALA A 93 -1.94 10.90 6.93
CA ALA A 93 -2.35 12.29 6.76
C ALA A 93 -1.40 13.24 7.50
N HIS A 94 -0.76 12.74 8.54
CA HIS A 94 0.08 13.56 9.41
C HIS A 94 1.43 12.89 9.62
N ALA A 95 2.18 12.74 8.54
CA ALA A 95 3.41 11.95 8.58
C ALA A 95 4.40 12.48 9.62
N GLU A 96 4.50 13.80 9.75
CA GLU A 96 5.44 14.36 10.73
C GLU A 96 5.00 14.10 12.15
N GLU A 97 3.71 14.22 12.41
CA GLU A 97 3.18 13.99 13.75
C GLU A 97 3.20 12.53 14.11
N ASN A 98 3.16 11.66 13.11
CA ASN A 98 3.12 10.22 13.31
C ASN A 98 4.45 9.55 12.96
N ALA A 99 5.55 10.28 13.12
CA ALA A 99 6.85 9.77 12.72
C ALA A 99 7.20 8.47 13.42
N ASP A 100 6.91 8.37 14.72
CA ASP A 100 7.22 7.16 15.48
C ASP A 100 6.45 5.97 14.95
N VAL A 101 5.16 6.17 14.64
CA VAL A 101 4.31 5.10 14.12
C VAL A 101 4.80 4.70 12.73
N THR A 102 5.20 5.68 11.94
CA THR A 102 5.70 5.42 10.59
C THR A 102 6.98 4.58 10.65
N PHE A 103 7.91 4.94 11.52
CA PHE A 103 9.14 4.17 11.66
C PHE A 103 8.86 2.76 12.17
N GLU A 104 7.89 2.63 13.06
CA GLU A 104 7.53 1.30 13.54
C GLU A 104 6.97 0.45 12.41
N ALA A 105 6.16 1.04 11.53
CA ALA A 105 5.62 0.29 10.39
C ALA A 105 6.73 -0.18 9.48
N LEU A 106 7.73 0.67 9.24
CA LEU A 106 8.87 0.27 8.43
C LEU A 106 9.63 -0.87 9.08
N ASP A 107 9.79 -0.80 10.40
CA ASP A 107 10.49 -1.83 11.14
C ASP A 107 9.75 -3.17 11.07
N ARG A 108 8.42 -3.14 10.94
CA ARG A 108 7.61 -4.34 10.87
C ARG A 108 7.48 -4.88 9.46
N GLY A 109 8.05 -4.20 8.46
CA GLY A 109 8.09 -4.74 7.11
C GLY A 109 7.54 -3.85 6.01
N ALA A 110 6.96 -2.70 6.35
CA ALA A 110 6.52 -1.79 5.31
C ALA A 110 7.71 -1.29 4.51
N VAL A 111 7.51 -1.04 3.24
CA VAL A 111 8.61 -0.67 2.35
C VAL A 111 8.93 0.81 2.42
N ASP A 112 7.91 1.65 2.55
CA ASP A 112 8.09 3.09 2.51
C ASP A 112 6.80 3.73 3.02
N PHE A 113 6.75 5.04 3.01
CA PHE A 113 5.55 5.77 3.41
C PHE A 113 5.40 7.01 2.54
N VAL A 114 4.19 7.55 2.50
CA VAL A 114 3.90 8.75 1.75
C VAL A 114 2.74 9.47 2.45
N THR A 115 2.66 10.79 2.27
CA THR A 115 1.56 11.56 2.81
C THR A 115 0.29 11.29 2.01
N LYS A 116 -0.82 11.14 2.70
CA LYS A 116 -2.11 10.93 2.06
C LYS A 116 -2.45 12.08 1.12
N PRO A 117 -3.11 11.80 0.00
CA PRO A 117 -3.62 12.87 -0.84
C PRO A 117 -4.75 13.61 -0.15
N GLY A 118 -5.01 14.83 -0.58
CA GLY A 118 -6.06 15.66 0.00
C GLY A 118 -5.51 16.54 1.09
N GLY A 119 -6.37 16.99 1.95
CA GLY A 119 -5.96 17.87 3.02
C GLY A 119 -5.54 19.23 2.50
N GLU A 120 -4.45 19.72 3.00
CA GLU A 120 -4.05 21.09 2.72
C GLU A 120 -3.44 21.32 1.36
N VAL A 121 -3.08 20.27 0.67
CA VAL A 121 -2.32 20.40 -0.56
C VAL A 121 -3.14 20.15 -1.79
N THR A 122 -4.39 20.51 -1.75
CA THR A 122 -5.28 20.22 -2.85
C THR A 122 -4.86 20.95 -4.12
N SER A 123 -4.24 22.10 -3.98
CA SER A 123 -3.81 22.87 -5.15
C SER A 123 -2.68 22.17 -5.90
N SER A 124 -2.04 21.19 -5.29
CA SER A 124 -0.94 20.46 -5.91
C SER A 124 -1.33 19.03 -6.25
N MET A 125 -2.58 18.80 -6.55
CA MET A 125 -3.05 17.44 -6.79
C MET A 125 -2.29 16.69 -7.88
N PRO A 126 -1.92 17.30 -9.03
CA PRO A 126 -1.14 16.56 -10.01
C PRO A 126 0.21 16.09 -9.48
N ARG A 127 0.82 16.86 -8.62
CA ARG A 127 2.08 16.50 -8.00
C ARG A 127 1.88 15.38 -6.99
N VAL A 128 0.80 15.47 -6.20
CA VAL A 128 0.46 14.42 -5.24
C VAL A 128 0.22 13.11 -5.96
N LYS A 129 -0.51 13.14 -7.07
CA LYS A 129 -0.75 11.94 -7.85
C LYS A 129 0.55 11.34 -8.34
N ARG A 130 1.44 12.16 -8.88
CA ARG A 130 2.71 11.67 -9.40
C ARG A 130 3.53 11.01 -8.30
N GLU A 131 3.60 11.65 -7.15
CA GLU A 131 4.37 11.10 -6.05
C GLU A 131 3.79 9.78 -5.56
N LEU A 132 2.47 9.72 -5.44
CA LEU A 132 1.81 8.49 -4.98
C LEU A 132 2.04 7.36 -5.98
N VAL A 133 1.85 7.62 -7.26
CA VAL A 133 2.04 6.59 -8.29
C VAL A 133 3.48 6.12 -8.30
N GLU A 134 4.44 7.02 -8.24
CA GLU A 134 5.84 6.64 -8.26
C GLU A 134 6.21 5.79 -7.05
N LYS A 135 5.69 6.16 -5.88
CA LYS A 135 5.98 5.42 -4.67
C LYS A 135 5.34 4.04 -4.69
N VAL A 136 4.13 3.94 -5.23
CA VAL A 136 3.45 2.66 -5.34
C VAL A 136 4.20 1.74 -6.29
N GLU A 137 4.63 2.26 -7.42
CA GLU A 137 5.35 1.43 -8.38
C GLU A 137 6.71 1.02 -7.84
N SER A 138 7.38 1.91 -7.14
CA SER A 138 8.65 1.59 -6.53
C SER A 138 8.48 0.51 -5.44
N ALA A 139 7.43 0.64 -4.64
CA ALA A 139 7.16 -0.34 -3.59
C ALA A 139 6.86 -1.71 -4.18
N ALA A 140 6.12 -1.73 -5.29
CA ALA A 140 5.75 -3.00 -5.93
C ALA A 140 6.98 -3.77 -6.40
N ARG A 141 8.08 -3.08 -6.64
CA ARG A 141 9.31 -3.72 -7.10
C ARG A 141 10.28 -4.03 -5.96
N ALA A 142 9.88 -3.78 -4.72
CA ALA A 142 10.77 -3.99 -3.59
C ALA A 142 11.09 -5.47 -3.40
N ASP A 143 12.31 -5.72 -2.98
CA ASP A 143 12.77 -7.09 -2.76
C ASP A 143 12.54 -7.47 -1.31
N LEU A 144 11.43 -8.15 -1.07
CA LEU A 144 11.06 -8.55 0.29
C LEU A 144 11.95 -9.66 0.83
N SER A 145 12.62 -10.40 -0.02
CA SER A 145 13.47 -11.45 0.49
C SER A 145 14.68 -10.85 1.22
N ALA A 146 15.16 -9.69 0.81
CA ALA A 146 16.22 -9.02 1.56
C ALA A 146 15.74 -8.60 2.94
N THR A 147 14.53 -8.05 3.02
CA THR A 147 13.94 -7.66 4.29
C THR A 147 13.78 -8.86 5.20
N THR A 148 13.26 -9.93 4.67
CA THR A 148 13.04 -11.16 5.41
C THR A 148 14.37 -11.72 5.94
N ARG A 149 15.39 -11.69 5.10
CA ARG A 149 16.68 -12.19 5.48
C ARG A 149 17.28 -11.39 6.64
N LEU A 150 17.14 -10.09 6.59
CA LEU A 150 17.63 -9.25 7.67
C LEU A 150 16.91 -9.54 8.97
N SER A 151 15.61 -9.71 8.90
CA SER A 151 14.82 -10.06 10.07
C SER A 151 15.26 -11.40 10.63
N SER A 152 15.50 -12.36 9.78
CA SER A 152 15.90 -13.68 10.21
C SER A 152 17.27 -13.66 10.85
N ALA A 153 18.17 -12.84 10.34
CA ALA A 153 19.52 -12.76 10.86
C ALA A 153 19.55 -12.09 12.22
N ALA A 154 18.59 -11.26 12.51
CA ALA A 154 18.55 -10.59 13.80
C ALA A 154 18.06 -11.53 14.86
#